data_d863d22174b90329ec2714978471fa25
#
_entry.id   d863d22174b90329ec2714978471fa25
#
_cell.length_a   1.000
_cell.length_b   1.000
_cell.length_c   1.000
_cell.angle_alpha   90.00
_cell.angle_beta   90.00
_cell.angle_gamma   90.00
#
_symmetry.space_group_name_H-M   'P 1'
#
loop_
_entity.id
_entity.type
_entity.pdbx_description
1 polymer ?
#
loop_
_entity_poly.entity_id
_entity_poly.type
_entity_poly.pdbx_seq_one_letter_code
_entity_poly.pdbx_strand_id
1 'polypeptide(L)'
;MAAGSAAGPSRAHSMGGHLRATLVFLALMLLLTGVAYPGVVTGIAEVIDPGAAGGSLLYHNGTLVGSSLIAQNLSRPYLFWERPSLSDYSFLNGTPTPPGPSDPALRTLINETVQYMQKYGNYTITAPLSLWLVSPSGSALDPDLVPEAVLVQIPRVAAATNLTVGFLTDFVNNHIAHPELPFVGVPYVNVLELDLALLPLIGR
;
A
#
# COMPACT_ATOMS: atom_id res chain seq x y z
N MET A 1 40.89 -56.59 -43.54
CA MET A 1 39.63 -55.87 -43.73
C MET A 1 39.60 -54.72 -42.72
N ALA A 2 39.92 -53.50 -43.16
CA ALA A 2 39.88 -52.30 -42.32
C ALA A 2 38.59 -51.56 -42.64
N ALA A 3 37.69 -51.42 -41.62
CA ALA A 3 36.48 -50.64 -41.74
C ALA A 3 36.82 -49.13 -41.52
N GLY A 4 36.76 -48.38 -42.60
CA GLY A 4 36.92 -46.90 -42.53
C GLY A 4 35.71 -46.24 -41.84
N SER A 5 35.93 -45.66 -40.69
CA SER A 5 34.99 -44.79 -40.03
C SER A 5 34.89 -43.45 -40.79
N ALA A 6 33.78 -43.24 -41.51
CA ALA A 6 33.47 -41.97 -42.11
C ALA A 6 33.04 -40.98 -41.04
N ALA A 7 33.93 -40.09 -40.61
CA ALA A 7 33.58 -38.92 -39.81
C ALA A 7 32.71 -37.96 -40.66
N GLY A 8 31.44 -37.83 -40.30
CA GLY A 8 30.55 -36.87 -40.94
C GLY A 8 31.04 -35.39 -40.74
N PRO A 9 30.70 -34.49 -41.66
CA PRO A 9 31.21 -33.11 -41.60
C PRO A 9 30.72 -32.44 -40.30
N SER A 10 31.68 -32.04 -39.46
CA SER A 10 31.41 -31.18 -38.31
C SER A 10 30.87 -29.82 -38.82
N ARG A 11 29.61 -29.56 -38.59
CA ARG A 11 29.03 -28.20 -38.84
C ARG A 11 29.73 -27.24 -37.90
N ALA A 12 30.74 -26.56 -38.41
CA ALA A 12 31.32 -25.41 -37.75
C ALA A 12 30.23 -24.36 -37.67
N HIS A 13 29.54 -24.24 -36.55
CA HIS A 13 28.60 -23.17 -36.28
C HIS A 13 29.41 -21.86 -36.26
N SER A 14 29.20 -20.99 -37.24
CA SER A 14 29.90 -19.73 -37.32
C SER A 14 29.47 -18.84 -36.13
N MET A 15 30.41 -18.28 -35.41
CA MET A 15 30.19 -17.35 -34.28
C MET A 15 29.21 -16.21 -34.64
N GLY A 16 29.23 -15.72 -35.89
CA GLY A 16 28.26 -14.76 -36.40
C GLY A 16 26.82 -15.27 -36.48
N GLY A 17 26.60 -16.57 -36.74
CA GLY A 17 25.29 -17.17 -36.76
C GLY A 17 24.68 -17.22 -35.34
N HIS A 18 25.49 -17.59 -34.35
CA HIS A 18 25.05 -17.59 -32.95
C HIS A 18 24.77 -16.20 -32.44
N LEU A 19 25.61 -15.21 -32.73
CA LEU A 19 25.39 -13.81 -32.33
C LEU A 19 24.07 -13.27 -32.92
N ARG A 20 23.81 -13.50 -34.21
CA ARG A 20 22.54 -13.09 -34.84
C ARG A 20 21.34 -13.76 -34.19
N ALA A 21 21.41 -15.06 -33.95
CA ALA A 21 20.32 -15.80 -33.30
C ALA A 21 20.06 -15.27 -31.89
N THR A 22 21.11 -15.01 -31.11
CA THR A 22 21.00 -14.43 -29.76
C THR A 22 20.37 -13.04 -29.78
N LEU A 23 20.79 -12.16 -30.72
CA LEU A 23 20.22 -10.83 -30.84
C LEU A 23 18.74 -10.86 -31.25
N VAL A 24 18.37 -11.73 -32.19
CA VAL A 24 16.97 -11.91 -32.59
C VAL A 24 16.14 -12.47 -31.42
N PHE A 25 16.64 -13.47 -30.72
CA PHE A 25 15.97 -14.02 -29.54
C PHE A 25 15.78 -12.97 -28.44
N LEU A 26 16.84 -12.18 -28.16
CA LEU A 26 16.78 -11.10 -27.17
C LEU A 26 15.72 -10.05 -27.59
N ALA A 27 15.71 -9.63 -28.84
CA ALA A 27 14.72 -8.67 -29.34
C ALA A 27 13.28 -9.21 -29.24
N LEU A 28 13.06 -10.49 -29.57
CA LEU A 28 11.76 -11.15 -29.42
C LEU A 28 11.34 -11.25 -27.95
N MET A 29 12.25 -11.59 -27.04
CA MET A 29 11.96 -11.64 -25.62
C MET A 29 11.64 -10.23 -25.06
N LEU A 30 12.39 -9.21 -25.43
CA LEU A 30 12.10 -7.84 -25.05
C LEU A 30 10.74 -7.36 -25.57
N LEU A 31 10.40 -7.70 -26.81
CA LEU A 31 9.09 -7.36 -27.36
C LEU A 31 7.97 -8.11 -26.60
N LEU A 32 8.16 -9.38 -26.35
CA LEU A 32 7.15 -10.20 -25.65
C LEU A 32 6.95 -9.75 -24.19
N THR A 33 8.05 -9.61 -23.45
CA THR A 33 7.98 -9.32 -22.00
C THR A 33 7.87 -7.83 -21.69
N GLY A 34 8.38 -6.95 -22.55
CA GLY A 34 8.38 -5.50 -22.35
C GLY A 34 7.19 -4.77 -22.98
N VAL A 35 6.55 -5.37 -23.99
CA VAL A 35 5.45 -4.71 -24.70
C VAL A 35 4.19 -5.57 -24.74
N ALA A 36 4.28 -6.77 -25.29
CA ALA A 36 3.10 -7.60 -25.52
C ALA A 36 2.45 -8.05 -24.21
N TYR A 37 3.23 -8.62 -23.29
CA TYR A 37 2.73 -9.07 -21.99
C TYR A 37 2.16 -7.92 -21.13
N PRO A 38 2.87 -6.82 -20.87
CA PRO A 38 2.30 -5.71 -20.12
C PRO A 38 1.08 -5.09 -20.79
N GLY A 39 1.09 -4.95 -22.13
CA GLY A 39 -0.05 -4.41 -22.85
C GLY A 39 -1.31 -5.27 -22.74
N VAL A 40 -1.18 -6.60 -22.82
CA VAL A 40 -2.30 -7.52 -22.64
C VAL A 40 -2.82 -7.47 -21.20
N VAL A 41 -1.93 -7.52 -20.21
CA VAL A 41 -2.32 -7.48 -18.78
C VAL A 41 -3.01 -6.18 -18.45
N THR A 42 -2.47 -5.03 -18.88
CA THR A 42 -3.08 -3.72 -18.67
C THR A 42 -4.45 -3.63 -19.36
N GLY A 43 -4.55 -4.06 -20.62
CA GLY A 43 -5.82 -4.03 -21.33
C GLY A 43 -6.90 -4.90 -20.67
N ILE A 44 -6.53 -6.06 -20.13
CA ILE A 44 -7.46 -6.90 -19.37
C ILE A 44 -7.86 -6.20 -18.06
N ALA A 45 -6.90 -5.64 -17.32
CA ALA A 45 -7.16 -4.93 -16.07
C ALA A 45 -8.11 -3.74 -16.27
N GLU A 46 -7.91 -2.94 -17.31
CA GLU A 46 -8.79 -1.80 -17.65
C GLU A 46 -10.22 -2.22 -17.99
N VAL A 47 -10.42 -3.43 -18.52
CA VAL A 47 -11.77 -3.95 -18.81
C VAL A 47 -12.44 -4.50 -17.56
N ILE A 48 -11.68 -5.14 -16.66
CA ILE A 48 -12.22 -5.77 -15.44
C ILE A 48 -12.51 -4.71 -14.37
N ASP A 49 -11.54 -3.85 -14.09
CA ASP A 49 -11.62 -2.80 -13.08
C ASP A 49 -10.77 -1.58 -13.49
N PRO A 50 -11.37 -0.63 -14.24
CA PRO A 50 -10.68 0.59 -14.67
C PRO A 50 -10.17 1.44 -13.49
N GLY A 51 -10.87 1.41 -12.36
CA GLY A 51 -10.49 2.14 -11.16
C GLY A 51 -9.18 1.61 -10.58
N ALA A 52 -9.11 0.31 -10.34
CA ALA A 52 -7.90 -0.34 -9.85
C ALA A 52 -6.75 -0.24 -10.86
N ALA A 53 -7.02 -0.45 -12.16
CA ALA A 53 -6.02 -0.30 -13.22
C ALA A 53 -5.45 1.12 -13.29
N GLY A 54 -6.26 2.14 -12.99
CA GLY A 54 -5.88 3.55 -12.91
C GLY A 54 -5.20 3.96 -11.59
N GLY A 55 -5.01 3.03 -10.64
CA GLY A 55 -4.35 3.29 -9.36
C GLY A 55 -5.28 3.72 -8.23
N SER A 56 -6.57 3.37 -8.31
CA SER A 56 -7.57 3.61 -7.24
C SER A 56 -7.59 5.05 -6.74
N LEU A 57 -7.62 5.99 -7.68
CA LEU A 57 -7.54 7.42 -7.39
C LEU A 57 -8.82 7.93 -6.72
N LEU A 58 -8.67 8.70 -5.66
CA LEU A 58 -9.75 9.29 -4.88
C LEU A 58 -9.85 10.79 -5.13
N TYR A 59 -11.10 11.25 -5.27
CA TYR A 59 -11.43 12.64 -5.57
C TYR A 59 -12.35 13.21 -4.49
N HIS A 60 -12.11 14.45 -4.11
CA HIS A 60 -12.99 15.23 -3.25
C HIS A 60 -13.32 16.55 -3.94
N ASN A 61 -14.62 16.85 -4.12
CA ASN A 61 -15.10 18.03 -4.86
C ASN A 61 -14.42 18.23 -6.23
N GLY A 62 -14.20 17.15 -6.97
CA GLY A 62 -13.57 17.16 -8.30
C GLY A 62 -12.05 17.33 -8.30
N THR A 63 -11.43 17.45 -7.12
CA THR A 63 -9.96 17.56 -6.96
C THR A 63 -9.40 16.20 -6.57
N LEU A 64 -8.34 15.76 -7.25
CA LEU A 64 -7.59 14.54 -6.89
C LEU A 64 -6.95 14.76 -5.51
N VAL A 65 -7.31 13.92 -4.55
CA VAL A 65 -6.79 14.00 -3.18
C VAL A 65 -5.78 12.89 -2.85
N GLY A 66 -5.82 11.78 -3.58
CA GLY A 66 -4.88 10.68 -3.37
C GLY A 66 -5.31 9.39 -4.03
N SER A 67 -4.82 8.29 -3.51
CA SER A 67 -5.18 6.92 -3.89
C SER A 67 -5.54 6.13 -2.64
N SER A 68 -6.54 5.26 -2.73
CA SER A 68 -6.90 4.37 -1.62
C SER A 68 -5.80 3.34 -1.29
N LEU A 69 -4.78 3.24 -2.13
CA LEU A 69 -3.65 2.33 -1.93
C LEU A 69 -2.49 2.95 -1.14
N ILE A 70 -2.53 4.26 -0.85
CA ILE A 70 -1.38 5.00 -0.31
C ILE A 70 -1.82 5.88 0.85
N ALA A 71 -1.22 5.62 2.02
CA ALA A 71 -1.37 6.44 3.22
C ALA A 71 -0.94 7.89 2.99
N GLN A 72 -1.61 8.82 3.66
CA GLN A 72 -1.33 10.25 3.60
C GLN A 72 -1.19 10.85 5.00
N ASN A 73 -0.53 12.00 5.10
CA ASN A 73 -0.43 12.72 6.36
C ASN A 73 -1.76 13.40 6.70
N LEU A 74 -2.61 12.74 7.48
CA LEU A 74 -3.93 13.20 7.89
C LEU A 74 -3.92 13.76 9.33
N SER A 75 -2.93 14.54 9.70
CA SER A 75 -2.70 15.05 11.08
C SER A 75 -3.72 16.09 11.57
N ARG A 76 -4.92 16.16 10.99
CA ARG A 76 -5.97 17.09 11.44
C ARG A 76 -6.74 16.52 12.64
N PRO A 77 -7.13 17.32 13.64
CA PRO A 77 -7.86 16.81 14.81
C PRO A 77 -9.20 16.14 14.49
N TYR A 78 -9.87 16.57 13.42
CA TYR A 78 -11.19 16.08 12.99
C TYR A 78 -11.13 14.91 12.02
N LEU A 79 -9.93 14.42 11.65
CA LEU A 79 -9.70 13.27 10.79
C LEU A 79 -9.15 12.10 11.61
N PHE A 80 -9.33 10.89 11.13
CA PHE A 80 -8.64 9.73 11.67
C PHE A 80 -7.18 9.75 11.23
N TRP A 81 -6.30 9.35 12.11
CA TRP A 81 -4.85 9.37 11.85
C TRP A 81 -4.38 7.99 11.42
N GLU A 82 -3.55 7.98 10.42
CA GLU A 82 -2.88 6.79 9.92
C GLU A 82 -1.65 6.43 10.74
N ARG A 83 -0.99 5.33 10.37
CA ARG A 83 0.28 4.87 10.95
C ARG A 83 1.40 5.86 10.65
N PRO A 84 2.43 5.97 11.51
CA PRO A 84 3.61 6.78 11.20
C PRO A 84 4.32 6.26 9.94
N SER A 85 4.70 7.18 9.07
CA SER A 85 5.41 6.86 7.83
C SER A 85 6.91 7.16 7.98
N LEU A 86 7.76 6.20 7.59
CA LEU A 86 9.22 6.38 7.52
C LEU A 86 9.67 7.11 6.25
N SER A 87 8.76 7.24 5.25
CA SER A 87 9.01 7.97 4.01
C SER A 87 8.37 9.36 4.01
N ASP A 88 7.86 9.82 5.17
CA ASP A 88 7.09 11.05 5.29
C ASP A 88 5.88 11.10 4.34
N TYR A 89 5.23 9.94 4.18
CA TYR A 89 4.11 9.69 3.25
C TYR A 89 4.43 9.99 1.79
N SER A 90 5.71 9.99 1.42
CA SER A 90 6.17 10.23 0.05
C SER A 90 6.60 8.93 -0.63
N PHE A 91 5.92 8.56 -1.71
CA PHE A 91 6.32 7.43 -2.54
C PHE A 91 7.64 7.68 -3.29
N LEU A 92 8.06 8.93 -3.41
CA LEU A 92 9.32 9.32 -4.07
C LEU A 92 10.55 9.08 -3.19
N ASN A 93 10.35 8.97 -1.86
CA ASN A 93 11.45 8.75 -0.90
C ASN A 93 11.87 7.28 -0.79
N GLY A 94 11.34 6.42 -1.64
CA GLY A 94 11.57 4.99 -1.62
C GLY A 94 10.81 4.29 -0.49
N THR A 95 11.08 2.99 -0.33
CA THR A 95 10.51 2.18 0.75
C THR A 95 11.60 1.96 1.79
N PRO A 96 11.68 2.78 2.85
CA PRO A 96 12.66 2.57 3.90
C PRO A 96 12.36 1.25 4.62
N THR A 97 13.40 0.50 4.93
CA THR A 97 13.26 -0.73 5.73
C THR A 97 12.90 -0.34 7.16
N PRO A 98 11.75 -0.78 7.69
CA PRO A 98 11.41 -0.53 9.08
C PRO A 98 12.47 -1.12 10.02
N PRO A 99 12.81 -0.43 11.12
CA PRO A 99 13.72 -0.97 12.13
C PRO A 99 13.19 -2.27 12.70
N GLY A 100 14.06 -3.24 12.93
CA GLY A 100 13.68 -4.53 13.51
C GLY A 100 13.21 -4.39 14.97
N PRO A 101 12.52 -5.40 15.54
CA PRO A 101 11.97 -5.34 16.90
C PRO A 101 13.02 -5.09 18.00
N SER A 102 14.29 -5.47 17.76
CA SER A 102 15.40 -5.25 18.67
C SER A 102 16.16 -3.94 18.43
N ASP A 103 15.82 -3.21 17.36
CA ASP A 103 16.50 -1.97 17.02
C ASP A 103 16.07 -0.82 17.97
N PRO A 104 16.99 -0.12 18.63
CA PRO A 104 16.66 1.04 19.45
C PRO A 104 15.91 2.14 18.69
N ALA A 105 16.15 2.29 17.38
CA ALA A 105 15.47 3.28 16.55
C ALA A 105 13.96 3.05 16.50
N LEU A 106 13.48 1.79 16.49
CA LEU A 106 12.05 1.50 16.55
C LEU A 106 11.43 1.99 17.86
N ARG A 107 12.11 1.77 18.99
CA ARG A 107 11.63 2.24 20.31
C ARG A 107 11.54 3.76 20.36
N THR A 108 12.52 4.45 19.81
CA THR A 108 12.53 5.91 19.74
C THR A 108 11.33 6.40 18.92
N LEU A 109 11.12 5.86 17.73
CA LEU A 109 10.01 6.20 16.85
C LEU A 109 8.65 5.96 17.53
N ILE A 110 8.48 4.79 18.16
CA ILE A 110 7.23 4.47 18.89
C ILE A 110 7.01 5.48 20.02
N ASN A 111 8.02 5.78 20.82
CA ASN A 111 7.91 6.72 21.93
C ASN A 111 7.56 8.14 21.44
N GLU A 112 8.18 8.63 20.39
CA GLU A 112 7.88 9.92 19.77
C GLU A 112 6.45 9.96 19.25
N THR A 113 6.00 8.92 18.57
CA THR A 113 4.63 8.80 18.06
C THR A 113 3.61 8.75 19.20
N VAL A 114 3.87 7.98 20.27
CA VAL A 114 3.03 7.94 21.47
C VAL A 114 2.92 9.32 22.11
N GLN A 115 4.03 10.02 22.29
CA GLN A 115 4.04 11.37 22.85
C GLN A 115 3.24 12.35 21.98
N TYR A 116 3.41 12.28 20.66
CA TYR A 116 2.64 13.09 19.70
C TYR A 116 1.15 12.82 19.84
N MET A 117 0.74 11.55 19.83
CA MET A 117 -0.66 11.16 19.94
C MET A 117 -1.28 11.52 21.29
N GLN A 118 -0.56 11.37 22.39
CA GLN A 118 -1.03 11.78 23.71
C GLN A 118 -1.21 13.30 23.78
N LYS A 119 -0.28 14.05 23.22
CA LYS A 119 -0.31 15.52 23.23
C LYS A 119 -1.45 16.08 22.39
N TYR A 120 -1.69 15.54 21.21
CA TYR A 120 -2.65 16.07 20.23
C TYR A 120 -3.93 15.26 20.12
N GLY A 121 -3.91 14.00 20.51
CA GLY A 121 -5.05 13.08 20.46
C GLY A 121 -5.86 13.00 21.75
N ASN A 122 -5.30 13.44 22.86
CA ASN A 122 -5.91 13.40 24.20
C ASN A 122 -6.53 12.02 24.55
N TYR A 123 -5.84 10.93 24.21
CA TYR A 123 -6.27 9.58 24.56
C TYR A 123 -5.10 8.73 25.05
N THR A 124 -5.43 7.72 25.86
CA THR A 124 -4.46 6.78 26.38
C THR A 124 -4.25 5.65 25.40
N ILE A 125 -3.01 5.49 24.94
CA ILE A 125 -2.63 4.39 24.09
C ILE A 125 -2.33 3.17 24.94
N THR A 126 -3.06 2.08 24.73
CA THR A 126 -2.90 0.81 25.45
C THR A 126 -2.37 -0.27 24.51
N ALA A 127 -1.39 -1.04 24.98
CA ALA A 127 -0.94 -2.24 24.28
C ALA A 127 -1.97 -3.38 24.46
N PRO A 128 -2.14 -4.30 23.48
CA PRO A 128 -1.43 -4.40 22.19
C PRO A 128 -2.06 -3.59 21.05
N LEU A 129 -3.28 -3.09 21.19
CA LEU A 129 -4.03 -2.42 20.09
C LEU A 129 -3.31 -1.20 19.52
N SER A 130 -2.62 -0.48 20.38
CA SER A 130 -1.91 0.74 20.00
C SER A 130 -0.71 0.53 19.07
N LEU A 131 -0.17 -0.68 18.95
CA LEU A 131 0.96 -0.94 18.06
C LEU A 131 0.63 -0.64 16.59
N TRP A 132 -0.60 -0.86 16.17
CA TRP A 132 -1.05 -0.53 14.82
C TRP A 132 -1.10 0.97 14.54
N LEU A 133 -1.16 1.80 15.57
CA LEU A 133 -1.13 3.26 15.44
C LEU A 133 0.27 3.86 15.59
N VAL A 134 1.15 3.20 16.32
CA VAL A 134 2.44 3.81 16.72
C VAL A 134 3.65 3.20 16.04
N SER A 135 3.48 2.06 15.34
CA SER A 135 4.55 1.44 14.57
C SER A 135 4.37 1.69 13.06
N PRO A 136 5.46 1.89 12.33
CA PRO A 136 5.39 2.05 10.88
C PRO A 136 4.93 0.76 10.20
N SER A 137 4.35 0.87 9.02
CA SER A 137 4.10 -0.27 8.15
C SER A 137 5.35 -0.72 7.41
N GLY A 138 5.33 -1.94 6.85
CA GLY A 138 6.43 -2.47 6.03
C GLY A 138 6.70 -1.67 4.75
N SER A 139 5.66 -1.08 4.17
CA SER A 139 5.76 -0.20 3.00
C SER A 139 6.00 1.27 3.37
N ALA A 140 5.80 1.65 4.63
CA ALA A 140 5.71 3.03 5.13
C ALA A 140 4.56 3.86 4.50
N LEU A 141 3.67 3.22 3.72
CA LEU A 141 2.59 3.86 2.98
C LEU A 141 1.26 3.08 3.05
N ASP A 142 1.11 2.18 4.01
CA ASP A 142 -0.09 1.38 4.22
C ASP A 142 -1.24 2.26 4.75
N PRO A 143 -2.35 2.41 4.01
CA PRO A 143 -3.47 3.26 4.42
C PRO A 143 -4.45 2.54 5.35
N ASP A 144 -4.22 1.27 5.65
CA ASP A 144 -5.16 0.43 6.35
C ASP A 144 -4.81 0.29 7.84
N LEU A 145 -5.83 0.37 8.67
CA LEU A 145 -5.77 0.10 10.11
C LEU A 145 -6.73 -1.01 10.51
N VAL A 146 -6.37 -1.78 11.54
CA VAL A 146 -7.35 -2.67 12.18
C VAL A 146 -8.46 -1.84 12.85
N PRO A 147 -9.71 -2.34 12.89
CA PRO A 147 -10.85 -1.58 13.41
C PRO A 147 -10.63 -0.99 14.79
N GLU A 148 -10.00 -1.72 15.69
CA GLU A 148 -9.72 -1.28 17.06
C GLU A 148 -8.80 -0.05 17.10
N ALA A 149 -7.85 0.05 16.16
CA ALA A 149 -6.93 1.19 16.05
C ALA A 149 -7.63 2.46 15.52
N VAL A 150 -8.73 2.30 14.79
CA VAL A 150 -9.60 3.40 14.35
C VAL A 150 -10.56 3.79 15.47
N LEU A 151 -11.22 2.83 16.10
CA LEU A 151 -12.22 3.06 17.16
C LEU A 151 -11.63 3.82 18.35
N VAL A 152 -10.38 3.58 18.74
CA VAL A 152 -9.72 4.30 19.83
C VAL A 152 -9.56 5.81 19.54
N GLN A 153 -9.65 6.25 18.30
CA GLN A 153 -9.54 7.65 17.88
C GLN A 153 -10.88 8.41 17.96
N ILE A 154 -12.01 7.71 18.07
CA ILE A 154 -13.36 8.31 18.03
C ILE A 154 -13.55 9.44 19.06
N PRO A 155 -13.12 9.34 20.33
CA PRO A 155 -13.31 10.44 21.27
C PRO A 155 -12.68 11.75 20.82
N ARG A 156 -11.52 11.71 20.19
CA ARG A 156 -10.84 12.89 19.63
C ARG A 156 -11.61 13.46 18.45
N VAL A 157 -12.00 12.59 17.49
CA VAL A 157 -12.75 13.01 16.31
C VAL A 157 -14.13 13.59 16.72
N ALA A 158 -14.82 12.95 17.65
CA ALA A 158 -16.09 13.45 18.20
C ALA A 158 -15.96 14.86 18.79
N ALA A 159 -14.93 15.08 19.61
CA ALA A 159 -14.67 16.39 20.20
C ALA A 159 -14.36 17.48 19.16
N ALA A 160 -13.71 17.10 18.04
CA ALA A 160 -13.31 18.04 16.98
C ALA A 160 -14.40 18.30 15.93
N THR A 161 -15.40 17.41 15.81
CA THR A 161 -16.44 17.45 14.78
C THR A 161 -17.83 17.80 15.34
N ASN A 162 -18.02 17.75 16.67
CA ASN A 162 -19.31 17.81 17.36
C ASN A 162 -20.27 16.65 16.98
N LEU A 163 -19.77 15.58 16.39
CA LEU A 163 -20.52 14.35 16.16
C LEU A 163 -20.53 13.49 17.44
N THR A 164 -21.58 12.70 17.63
CA THR A 164 -21.65 11.81 18.81
C THR A 164 -20.73 10.62 18.65
N VAL A 165 -20.20 10.11 19.78
CA VAL A 165 -19.39 8.89 19.81
C VAL A 165 -20.14 7.69 19.21
N GLY A 166 -21.45 7.55 19.53
CA GLY A 166 -22.29 6.47 18.97
C GLY A 166 -22.36 6.53 17.44
N PHE A 167 -22.65 7.72 16.90
CA PHE A 167 -22.67 7.90 15.43
C PHE A 167 -21.33 7.53 14.78
N LEU A 168 -20.22 8.03 15.33
CA LEU A 168 -18.88 7.72 14.79
C LEU A 168 -18.50 6.24 14.92
N THR A 169 -18.97 5.56 15.98
CA THR A 169 -18.78 4.12 16.14
C THR A 169 -19.51 3.35 15.04
N ASP A 170 -20.78 3.65 14.80
CA ASP A 170 -21.56 3.03 13.74
C ASP A 170 -20.98 3.37 12.35
N PHE A 171 -20.54 4.62 12.17
CA PHE A 171 -19.89 5.08 10.96
C PHE A 171 -18.62 4.28 10.65
N VAL A 172 -17.70 4.11 11.61
CA VAL A 172 -16.49 3.28 11.45
C VAL A 172 -16.87 1.82 11.18
N ASN A 173 -17.80 1.24 11.95
CA ASN A 173 -18.22 -0.15 11.77
C ASN A 173 -18.76 -0.43 10.37
N ASN A 174 -19.45 0.54 9.75
CA ASN A 174 -19.96 0.42 8.39
C ASN A 174 -18.86 0.54 7.31
N HIS A 175 -17.66 0.99 7.67
CA HIS A 175 -16.50 1.08 6.77
C HIS A 175 -15.47 -0.03 7.02
N ILE A 176 -15.79 -1.03 7.86
CA ILE A 176 -14.91 -2.18 8.04
C ILE A 176 -14.97 -3.06 6.79
N ALA A 177 -13.85 -3.19 6.12
CA ALA A 177 -13.65 -4.13 5.04
C ALA A 177 -13.17 -5.49 5.59
N HIS A 178 -13.60 -6.55 4.94
CA HIS A 178 -13.20 -7.90 5.27
C HIS A 178 -12.39 -8.50 4.13
N PRO A 179 -11.37 -9.33 4.41
CA PRO A 179 -10.65 -10.04 3.37
C PRO A 179 -11.61 -10.86 2.50
N GLU A 180 -11.39 -10.91 1.21
CA GLU A 180 -12.18 -11.72 0.27
C GLU A 180 -12.17 -13.21 0.62
N LEU A 181 -11.03 -13.69 1.15
CA LEU A 181 -10.86 -15.06 1.60
C LEU A 181 -10.84 -15.10 3.14
N PRO A 182 -11.76 -15.84 3.80
CA PRO A 182 -11.89 -15.83 5.26
C PRO A 182 -10.65 -16.29 6.07
N PHE A 183 -9.72 -16.96 5.40
CA PHE A 183 -8.48 -17.49 6.00
C PHE A 183 -7.23 -16.67 5.65
N VAL A 184 -7.38 -15.55 4.93
CA VAL A 184 -6.28 -14.68 4.52
C VAL A 184 -6.57 -13.25 4.95
N GLY A 185 -5.77 -12.73 5.89
CA GLY A 185 -5.88 -11.35 6.34
C GLY A 185 -6.76 -11.16 7.59
N VAL A 186 -6.90 -9.93 7.99
CA VAL A 186 -7.73 -9.46 9.11
C VAL A 186 -8.68 -8.37 8.62
N PRO A 187 -9.81 -8.12 9.31
CA PRO A 187 -10.64 -6.95 9.02
C PRO A 187 -9.82 -5.66 9.11
N TYR A 188 -10.11 -4.71 8.23
CA TYR A 188 -9.39 -3.45 8.16
C TYR A 188 -10.32 -2.30 7.80
N VAL A 189 -9.85 -1.09 8.02
CA VAL A 189 -10.50 0.16 7.62
C VAL A 189 -9.48 0.99 6.85
N ASN A 190 -9.81 1.38 5.63
CA ASN A 190 -9.01 2.34 4.88
C ASN A 190 -9.26 3.74 5.43
N VAL A 191 -8.22 4.33 6.01
CA VAL A 191 -8.35 5.60 6.75
C VAL A 191 -8.65 6.76 5.82
N LEU A 192 -8.05 6.79 4.63
CA LEU A 192 -8.29 7.86 3.66
C LEU A 192 -9.73 7.83 3.14
N GLU A 193 -10.26 6.65 2.81
CA GLU A 193 -11.66 6.51 2.38
C GLU A 193 -12.63 6.87 3.49
N LEU A 194 -12.35 6.45 4.72
CA LEU A 194 -13.14 6.79 5.90
C LEU A 194 -13.20 8.32 6.09
N ASP A 195 -12.07 8.99 6.00
CA ASP A 195 -12.00 10.44 6.17
C ASP A 195 -12.68 11.20 5.03
N LEU A 196 -12.54 10.74 3.80
CA LEU A 196 -13.27 11.33 2.67
C LEU A 196 -14.78 11.19 2.81
N ALA A 197 -15.26 10.08 3.37
CA ALA A 197 -16.68 9.89 3.68
C ALA A 197 -17.15 10.74 4.88
N LEU A 198 -16.24 11.09 5.79
CA LEU A 198 -16.55 11.95 6.95
C LEU A 198 -16.65 13.44 6.59
N LEU A 199 -15.83 13.94 5.66
CA LEU A 199 -15.73 15.37 5.31
C LEU A 199 -17.09 16.02 4.97
N PRO A 200 -17.97 15.44 4.13
CA PRO A 200 -19.29 16.01 3.83
C PRO A 200 -20.20 16.12 5.06
N LEU A 201 -20.06 15.18 6.01
CA LEU A 201 -20.89 15.16 7.22
C LEU A 201 -20.53 16.27 8.20
N ILE A 202 -19.34 16.83 8.10
CA ILE A 202 -18.84 17.95 8.92
C ILE A 202 -18.79 19.27 8.15
N GLY A 203 -19.38 19.30 6.93
CA GLY A 203 -19.47 20.51 6.09
C GLY A 203 -18.14 20.97 5.50
N ARG A 204 -17.26 20.06 5.18
CA ARG A 204 -15.90 20.33 4.65
C ARG A 204 -15.65 19.63 3.32
#